data_978150615aca38157eeac8d76cf5ba68
#
_entry.id   978150615aca38157eeac8d76cf5ba68
#
_cell.length_a   1.000
_cell.length_b   1.000
_cell.length_c   1.000
_cell.angle_alpha   90.00
_cell.angle_beta   90.00
_cell.angle_gamma   90.00
#
_symmetry.space_group_name_H-M   'P 1'
#
loop_
_entity.id
_entity.type
_entity.pdbx_description
1 polymer ?
#
loop_
_entity_poly.entity_id
_entity_poly.type
_entity_poly.pdbx_seq_one_letter_code
_entity_poly.pdbx_strand_id
1 'polypeptide(L)'
;MTALAGQRVVVVGGTSGMGLATVRAALAQGADVVAAGRRPVERREPATGARQEVVDVTNEESVRALFQNVGELDHLFVTASPGSPGAFGEQDLASARTYMDGKFFGSWTCAHFAAPRIRARGSITFVTGGAVVRPPAHGSMIAAAFAAIEALTRALAVELGPQRVNTIRPGYTDSEMWQFLSDGQRDDLRRRVADALPARRMGTPEVSPTPPSS
;
A
#
# COMPACT_ATOMS: atom_id res chain seq x y z
N MET A 1 -20.38 18.62 -1.98
CA MET A 1 -20.55 17.15 -2.17
C MET A 1 -19.17 16.53 -1.95
N THR A 2 -19.08 15.51 -1.11
CA THR A 2 -17.84 14.76 -0.87
C THR A 2 -17.52 13.88 -2.08
N ALA A 3 -16.26 13.85 -2.52
CA ALA A 3 -15.86 13.25 -3.80
C ALA A 3 -16.10 11.73 -3.90
N LEU A 4 -16.16 11.02 -2.76
CA LEU A 4 -16.34 9.57 -2.70
C LEU A 4 -17.68 9.14 -2.05
N ALA A 5 -18.66 10.06 -1.94
CA ALA A 5 -19.95 9.74 -1.35
C ALA A 5 -20.64 8.57 -2.07
N GLY A 6 -21.01 7.53 -1.31
CA GLY A 6 -21.66 6.32 -1.83
C GLY A 6 -20.73 5.35 -2.57
N GLN A 7 -19.42 5.61 -2.60
CA GLN A 7 -18.43 4.71 -3.17
C GLN A 7 -17.80 3.83 -2.09
N ARG A 8 -17.56 2.57 -2.42
CA ARG A 8 -16.87 1.62 -1.53
C ARG A 8 -15.39 1.56 -1.85
N VAL A 9 -14.57 1.81 -0.83
CA VAL A 9 -13.11 1.78 -0.90
C VAL A 9 -12.57 0.65 -0.02
N VAL A 10 -11.83 -0.27 -0.60
CA VAL A 10 -11.16 -1.35 0.14
C VAL A 10 -9.67 -1.04 0.20
N VAL A 11 -9.13 -0.97 1.43
CA VAL A 11 -7.71 -0.70 1.68
C VAL A 11 -7.03 -1.91 2.30
N VAL A 12 -6.29 -2.67 1.50
CA VAL A 12 -5.49 -3.80 1.97
C VAL A 12 -4.15 -3.27 2.49
N GLY A 13 -3.88 -3.50 3.77
CA GLY A 13 -2.84 -2.82 4.55
C GLY A 13 -3.37 -1.53 5.20
N GLY A 14 -4.70 -1.39 5.37
CA GLY A 14 -5.38 -0.21 5.89
C GLY A 14 -5.25 0.03 7.39
N THR A 15 -4.50 -0.78 8.12
CA THR A 15 -4.42 -0.74 9.59
C THR A 15 -3.24 0.05 10.14
N SER A 16 -2.35 0.57 9.28
CA SER A 16 -1.18 1.36 9.69
C SER A 16 -0.62 2.22 8.56
N GLY A 17 0.26 3.17 8.88
CA GLY A 17 1.03 3.97 7.93
C GLY A 17 0.17 4.61 6.83
N MET A 18 0.64 4.53 5.58
CA MET A 18 -0.05 5.10 4.42
C MET A 18 -1.45 4.50 4.19
N GLY A 19 -1.63 3.20 4.48
CA GLY A 19 -2.94 2.58 4.35
C GLY A 19 -3.96 3.18 5.31
N LEU A 20 -3.59 3.36 6.57
CA LEU A 20 -4.46 4.01 7.57
C LEU A 20 -4.76 5.47 7.21
N ALA A 21 -3.76 6.20 6.72
CA ALA A 21 -3.95 7.56 6.23
C ALA A 21 -4.94 7.60 5.05
N THR A 22 -4.85 6.64 4.12
CA THR A 22 -5.80 6.49 3.00
C THR A 22 -7.21 6.17 3.51
N VAL A 23 -7.36 5.28 4.50
CA VAL A 23 -8.66 4.98 5.14
C VAL A 23 -9.28 6.25 5.70
N ARG A 24 -8.54 7.03 6.49
CA ARG A 24 -9.01 8.28 7.08
C ARG A 24 -9.41 9.31 6.02
N ALA A 25 -8.59 9.44 4.97
CA ALA A 25 -8.88 10.36 3.86
C ALA A 25 -10.14 9.96 3.08
N ALA A 26 -10.34 8.67 2.81
CA ALA A 26 -11.52 8.17 2.12
C ALA A 26 -12.81 8.37 2.96
N LEU A 27 -12.75 8.09 4.27
CA LEU A 27 -13.85 8.37 5.20
C LEU A 27 -14.21 9.87 5.20
N ALA A 28 -13.21 10.75 5.26
CA ALA A 28 -13.43 12.20 5.22
C ALA A 28 -14.08 12.66 3.90
N GLN A 29 -13.95 11.89 2.81
CA GLN A 29 -14.60 12.11 1.53
C GLN A 29 -15.95 11.38 1.39
N GLY A 30 -16.47 10.79 2.49
CA GLY A 30 -17.78 10.16 2.54
C GLY A 30 -17.87 8.75 1.94
N ALA A 31 -16.75 8.07 1.78
CA ALA A 31 -16.71 6.69 1.28
C ALA A 31 -17.20 5.69 2.34
N ASP A 32 -17.79 4.58 1.89
CA ASP A 32 -17.91 3.33 2.65
C ASP A 32 -16.54 2.61 2.60
N VAL A 33 -15.85 2.55 3.76
CA VAL A 33 -14.45 2.09 3.78
C VAL A 33 -14.30 0.76 4.48
N VAL A 34 -13.62 -0.18 3.82
CA VAL A 34 -13.16 -1.44 4.40
C VAL A 34 -11.64 -1.36 4.60
N ALA A 35 -11.19 -1.40 5.85
CA ALA A 35 -9.78 -1.46 6.22
C ALA A 35 -9.39 -2.91 6.51
N ALA A 36 -8.59 -3.51 5.63
CA ALA A 36 -8.17 -4.90 5.75
C ALA A 36 -6.69 -5.01 6.12
N GLY A 37 -6.35 -5.95 7.01
CA GLY A 37 -4.99 -6.19 7.46
C GLY A 37 -4.84 -7.50 8.24
N ARG A 38 -3.60 -7.90 8.55
CA ARG A 38 -3.30 -9.18 9.22
C ARG A 38 -3.77 -9.28 10.67
N ARG A 39 -4.01 -8.15 11.32
CA ARG A 39 -4.38 -8.12 12.75
C ARG A 39 -5.65 -7.31 12.93
N PRO A 40 -6.59 -7.79 13.75
CA PRO A 40 -7.69 -6.95 14.21
C PRO A 40 -7.16 -5.72 14.93
N VAL A 41 -7.84 -4.59 14.76
CA VAL A 41 -7.38 -3.27 15.25
C VAL A 41 -7.53 -3.10 16.76
N GLU A 42 -7.86 -4.13 17.53
CA GLU A 42 -8.03 -4.07 19.00
C GLU A 42 -6.85 -3.46 19.76
N ARG A 43 -5.71 -3.22 19.11
CA ARG A 43 -4.50 -2.65 19.72
C ARG A 43 -4.02 -1.34 19.11
N ARG A 44 -4.75 -0.72 18.19
CA ARG A 44 -4.41 0.58 17.57
C ARG A 44 -5.68 1.39 17.43
N GLU A 45 -5.58 2.72 17.45
CA GLU A 45 -6.74 3.58 17.21
C GLU A 45 -7.40 3.21 15.87
N PRO A 46 -8.61 2.63 15.90
CA PRO A 46 -9.32 2.33 14.67
C PRO A 46 -9.62 3.66 13.96
N ALA A 47 -9.55 3.66 12.65
CA ALA A 47 -10.23 4.73 11.91
C ALA A 47 -11.72 4.55 12.18
N THR A 48 -12.25 5.34 13.13
CA THR A 48 -13.65 5.29 13.56
C THR A 48 -14.52 5.47 12.32
N GLY A 49 -15.35 4.48 12.01
CA GLY A 49 -16.24 4.49 10.84
C GLY A 49 -15.83 3.55 9.68
N ALA A 50 -14.62 2.97 9.69
CA ALA A 50 -14.29 1.95 8.70
C ALA A 50 -14.69 0.54 9.19
N ARG A 51 -15.28 -0.25 8.30
CA ARG A 51 -15.44 -1.69 8.51
C ARG A 51 -14.07 -2.34 8.51
N GLN A 52 -13.83 -3.26 9.44
CA GLN A 52 -12.54 -3.93 9.56
C GLN A 52 -12.62 -5.38 9.13
N GLU A 53 -11.63 -5.82 8.35
CA GLU A 53 -11.51 -7.19 7.88
C GLU A 53 -10.09 -7.72 8.13
N VAL A 54 -10.01 -9.03 8.44
CA VAL A 54 -8.71 -9.71 8.56
C VAL A 54 -8.35 -10.33 7.22
N VAL A 55 -7.11 -10.07 6.76
CA VAL A 55 -6.58 -10.67 5.53
C VAL A 55 -5.09 -10.94 5.65
N ASP A 56 -4.68 -12.13 5.25
CA ASP A 56 -3.30 -12.46 4.96
C ASP A 56 -3.14 -12.55 3.42
N VAL A 57 -2.41 -11.61 2.85
CA VAL A 57 -2.20 -11.52 1.39
C VAL A 57 -1.34 -12.66 0.84
N THR A 58 -0.65 -13.42 1.69
CA THR A 58 0.11 -14.61 1.30
C THR A 58 -0.75 -15.88 1.26
N ASN A 59 -2.00 -15.80 1.74
CA ASN A 59 -2.96 -16.89 1.73
C ASN A 59 -4.09 -16.56 0.74
N GLU A 60 -4.13 -17.28 -0.38
CA GLU A 60 -5.12 -17.07 -1.44
C GLU A 60 -6.55 -17.16 -0.92
N GLU A 61 -6.85 -18.14 -0.07
CA GLU A 61 -8.21 -18.32 0.46
C GLU A 61 -8.62 -17.18 1.38
N SER A 62 -7.68 -16.62 2.17
CA SER A 62 -7.93 -15.43 2.98
C SER A 62 -8.30 -14.22 2.11
N VAL A 63 -7.58 -14.02 0.98
CA VAL A 63 -7.88 -12.93 0.05
C VAL A 63 -9.22 -13.18 -0.67
N ARG A 64 -9.49 -14.40 -1.11
CA ARG A 64 -10.77 -14.80 -1.71
C ARG A 64 -11.94 -14.50 -0.79
N ALA A 65 -11.86 -14.93 0.48
CA ALA A 65 -12.87 -14.71 1.49
C ALA A 65 -13.11 -13.22 1.75
N LEU A 66 -12.04 -12.40 1.82
CA LEU A 66 -12.16 -10.95 1.95
C LEU A 66 -13.09 -10.38 0.87
N PHE A 67 -12.80 -10.65 -0.40
CA PHE A 67 -13.57 -10.07 -1.50
C PHE A 67 -14.95 -10.69 -1.68
N GLN A 68 -15.17 -11.93 -1.22
CA GLN A 68 -16.52 -12.49 -1.10
C GLN A 68 -17.36 -11.74 -0.06
N ASN A 69 -16.78 -11.46 1.11
CA ASN A 69 -17.45 -10.75 2.19
C ASN A 69 -17.69 -9.26 1.88
N VAL A 70 -16.79 -8.64 1.15
CA VAL A 70 -16.91 -7.23 0.73
C VAL A 70 -17.97 -7.07 -0.36
N GLY A 71 -18.06 -8.00 -1.30
CA GLY A 71 -18.92 -7.88 -2.47
C GLY A 71 -18.42 -6.85 -3.48
N GLU A 72 -19.34 -6.07 -4.08
CA GLU A 72 -18.97 -4.99 -5.02
C GLU A 72 -18.22 -3.85 -4.36
N LEU A 73 -17.27 -3.26 -5.08
CA LEU A 73 -16.48 -2.12 -4.66
C LEU A 73 -16.21 -1.16 -5.82
N ASP A 74 -15.81 0.06 -5.50
CA ASP A 74 -15.41 1.07 -6.49
C ASP A 74 -13.89 1.19 -6.57
N HIS A 75 -13.20 1.13 -5.43
CA HIS A 75 -11.75 1.33 -5.40
C HIS A 75 -11.06 0.31 -4.50
N LEU A 76 -9.99 -0.29 -5.04
CA LEU A 76 -9.04 -1.09 -4.29
C LEU A 76 -7.73 -0.33 -4.12
N PHE A 77 -7.23 -0.24 -2.88
CA PHE A 77 -5.91 0.29 -2.57
C PHE A 77 -5.08 -0.77 -1.86
N VAL A 78 -3.92 -1.14 -2.45
CA VAL A 78 -3.05 -2.20 -1.91
C VAL A 78 -1.73 -1.60 -1.47
N THR A 79 -1.53 -1.53 -0.16
CA THR A 79 -0.28 -1.06 0.46
C THR A 79 0.39 -2.12 1.33
N ALA A 80 -0.22 -3.30 1.47
CA ALA A 80 0.36 -4.40 2.23
C ALA A 80 1.79 -4.69 1.77
N SER A 81 2.69 -4.85 2.73
CA SER A 81 4.09 -5.19 2.49
C SER A 81 4.60 -6.06 3.63
N PRO A 82 5.37 -7.11 3.34
CA PRO A 82 6.19 -7.75 4.34
C PRO A 82 7.28 -6.77 4.81
N GLY A 83 7.95 -7.08 5.90
CA GLY A 83 9.09 -6.28 6.37
C GLY A 83 10.23 -6.15 5.35
N SER A 84 11.40 -5.67 5.80
CA SER A 84 12.60 -5.60 4.94
C SER A 84 13.18 -7.00 4.69
N PRO A 85 13.53 -7.34 3.46
CA PRO A 85 14.11 -8.65 3.14
C PRO A 85 15.60 -8.80 3.52
N GLY A 86 16.28 -7.73 3.95
CA GLY A 86 17.71 -7.76 4.26
C GLY A 86 18.64 -7.51 3.07
N ALA A 87 19.96 -7.59 3.31
CA ALA A 87 20.99 -7.40 2.30
C ALA A 87 21.10 -8.62 1.37
N PHE A 88 21.42 -8.41 0.11
CA PHE A 88 21.52 -9.47 -0.90
C PHE A 88 22.45 -10.62 -0.49
N GLY A 89 23.62 -10.30 0.08
CA GLY A 89 24.60 -11.33 0.50
C GLY A 89 24.24 -12.07 1.80
N GLU A 90 23.26 -11.58 2.55
CA GLU A 90 22.79 -12.15 3.82
C GLU A 90 21.42 -12.83 3.70
N GLN A 91 20.78 -12.64 2.56
CA GLN A 91 19.42 -13.12 2.30
C GLN A 91 19.46 -14.51 1.67
N ASP A 92 18.78 -15.46 2.27
CA ASP A 92 18.55 -16.76 1.66
C ASP A 92 17.37 -16.71 0.65
N LEU A 93 17.28 -17.75 -0.17
CA LEU A 93 16.23 -17.86 -1.19
C LEU A 93 14.82 -17.94 -0.58
N ALA A 94 14.67 -18.53 0.62
CA ALA A 94 13.38 -18.64 1.29
C ALA A 94 12.86 -17.25 1.70
N SER A 95 13.71 -16.41 2.29
CA SER A 95 13.40 -15.03 2.65
C SER A 95 13.06 -14.19 1.42
N ALA A 96 13.82 -14.36 0.31
CA ALA A 96 13.54 -13.68 -0.94
C ALA A 96 12.16 -14.06 -1.51
N ARG A 97 11.81 -15.35 -1.50
CA ARG A 97 10.49 -15.86 -1.90
C ARG A 97 9.38 -15.29 -1.01
N THR A 98 9.54 -15.37 0.30
CA THR A 98 8.57 -14.82 1.26
C THR A 98 8.29 -13.34 1.02
N TYR A 99 9.33 -12.57 0.66
CA TYR A 99 9.14 -11.16 0.32
C TYR A 99 8.33 -10.99 -0.98
N MET A 100 8.64 -11.76 -2.01
CA MET A 100 7.87 -11.73 -3.28
C MET A 100 6.43 -12.21 -3.08
N ASP A 101 6.22 -13.25 -2.28
CA ASP A 101 4.88 -13.76 -1.95
C ASP A 101 4.02 -12.68 -1.29
N GLY A 102 4.56 -12.01 -0.27
CA GLY A 102 3.82 -10.97 0.43
C GLY A 102 3.66 -9.67 -0.35
N LYS A 103 4.64 -9.28 -1.18
CA LYS A 103 4.60 -7.98 -1.87
C LYS A 103 4.04 -8.07 -3.28
N PHE A 104 4.62 -8.91 -4.13
CA PHE A 104 4.19 -9.03 -5.53
C PHE A 104 2.96 -9.91 -5.66
N PHE A 105 3.06 -11.18 -5.26
CA PHE A 105 1.94 -12.12 -5.41
C PHE A 105 0.75 -11.71 -4.53
N GLY A 106 0.96 -11.18 -3.33
CA GLY A 106 -0.12 -10.65 -2.52
C GLY A 106 -0.86 -9.48 -3.19
N SER A 107 -0.13 -8.58 -3.87
CA SER A 107 -0.76 -7.49 -4.66
C SER A 107 -1.51 -8.04 -5.86
N TRP A 108 -0.93 -9.00 -6.57
CA TRP A 108 -1.54 -9.68 -7.71
C TRP A 108 -2.83 -10.40 -7.30
N THR A 109 -2.79 -11.20 -6.23
CA THR A 109 -3.94 -11.95 -5.72
C THR A 109 -5.07 -11.00 -5.29
N CYS A 110 -4.75 -9.88 -4.63
CA CYS A 110 -5.74 -8.87 -4.29
C CYS A 110 -6.42 -8.31 -5.55
N ALA A 111 -5.66 -7.96 -6.58
CA ALA A 111 -6.21 -7.46 -7.83
C ALA A 111 -7.05 -8.53 -8.54
N HIS A 112 -6.59 -9.78 -8.57
CA HIS A 112 -7.28 -10.91 -9.21
C HIS A 112 -8.69 -11.13 -8.64
N PHE A 113 -8.84 -11.17 -7.32
CA PHE A 113 -10.14 -11.37 -6.69
C PHE A 113 -11.01 -10.11 -6.64
N ALA A 114 -10.41 -8.93 -6.65
CA ALA A 114 -11.15 -7.68 -6.66
C ALA A 114 -11.67 -7.30 -8.05
N ALA A 115 -10.90 -7.49 -9.11
CA ALA A 115 -11.20 -6.97 -10.44
C ALA A 115 -12.62 -7.32 -10.95
N PRO A 116 -13.13 -8.58 -10.79
CA PRO A 116 -14.48 -8.92 -11.21
C PRO A 116 -15.59 -8.21 -10.41
N ARG A 117 -15.25 -7.59 -9.28
CA ARG A 117 -16.17 -6.93 -8.33
C ARG A 117 -16.07 -5.41 -8.36
N ILE A 118 -15.04 -4.89 -9.04
CA ILE A 118 -14.86 -3.45 -9.20
C ILE A 118 -15.82 -2.94 -10.26
N ARG A 119 -16.63 -1.92 -9.91
CA ARG A 119 -17.53 -1.28 -10.85
C ARG A 119 -16.78 -0.65 -12.03
N ALA A 120 -17.43 -0.51 -13.18
CA ALA A 120 -16.79 -0.15 -14.46
C ALA A 120 -15.94 1.14 -14.43
N ARG A 121 -16.28 2.11 -13.57
CA ARG A 121 -15.50 3.36 -13.40
C ARG A 121 -14.54 3.33 -12.22
N GLY A 122 -14.41 2.19 -11.58
CA GLY A 122 -13.58 2.01 -10.41
C GLY A 122 -12.09 1.99 -10.71
N SER A 123 -11.30 1.72 -9.68
CA SER A 123 -9.85 1.68 -9.83
C SER A 123 -9.15 0.72 -8.88
N ILE A 124 -7.98 0.25 -9.31
CA ILE A 124 -6.98 -0.42 -8.48
C ILE A 124 -5.80 0.52 -8.34
N THR A 125 -5.30 0.68 -7.12
CA THR A 125 -4.09 1.46 -6.85
C THR A 125 -3.12 0.64 -6.02
N PHE A 126 -1.93 0.41 -6.54
CA PHE A 126 -0.83 -0.22 -5.83
C PHE A 126 0.12 0.82 -5.24
N VAL A 127 0.81 0.45 -4.16
CA VAL A 127 1.87 1.26 -3.58
C VAL A 127 3.20 0.55 -3.76
N THR A 128 4.16 1.24 -4.39
CA THR A 128 5.55 0.82 -4.56
C THR A 128 6.48 1.74 -3.76
N GLY A 129 7.54 2.23 -4.31
CA GLY A 129 8.43 3.18 -3.67
C GLY A 129 9.61 3.60 -4.54
N GLY A 130 10.34 4.61 -4.09
CA GLY A 130 11.49 5.18 -4.80
C GLY A 130 12.63 4.20 -5.11
N ALA A 131 12.66 3.04 -4.47
CA ALA A 131 13.66 1.98 -4.68
C ALA A 131 13.69 1.45 -6.13
N VAL A 132 12.63 1.63 -6.92
CA VAL A 132 12.62 1.26 -8.35
C VAL A 132 13.64 2.06 -9.15
N VAL A 133 13.82 3.34 -8.83
CA VAL A 133 14.71 4.25 -9.57
C VAL A 133 16.00 4.58 -8.81
N ARG A 134 15.98 4.48 -7.49
CA ARG A 134 17.13 4.72 -6.61
C ARG A 134 17.16 3.64 -5.54
N PRO A 135 17.59 2.41 -5.87
CA PRO A 135 17.62 1.32 -4.91
C PRO A 135 18.61 1.62 -3.78
N PRO A 136 18.23 1.42 -2.52
CA PRO A 136 19.18 1.49 -1.41
C PRO A 136 20.13 0.29 -1.44
N ALA A 137 21.27 0.40 -0.74
CA ALA A 137 22.32 -0.62 -0.73
C ALA A 137 21.83 -2.04 -0.35
N HIS A 138 20.75 -2.17 0.40
CA HIS A 138 20.19 -3.46 0.82
C HIS A 138 18.76 -3.65 0.27
N GLY A 139 18.48 -3.10 -0.90
CA GLY A 139 17.12 -3.01 -1.47
C GLY A 139 16.87 -3.81 -2.73
N SER A 140 17.70 -4.81 -3.07
CA SER A 140 17.58 -5.55 -4.33
C SER A 140 16.20 -6.18 -4.51
N MET A 141 15.70 -6.93 -3.52
CA MET A 141 14.38 -7.56 -3.56
C MET A 141 13.23 -6.54 -3.50
N ILE A 142 13.42 -5.44 -2.76
CA ILE A 142 12.44 -4.34 -2.71
C ILE A 142 12.29 -3.72 -4.11
N ALA A 143 13.43 -3.39 -4.75
CA ALA A 143 13.42 -2.80 -6.08
C ALA A 143 12.80 -3.75 -7.12
N ALA A 144 13.17 -5.04 -7.08
CA ALA A 144 12.63 -6.06 -7.97
C ALA A 144 11.11 -6.22 -7.83
N ALA A 145 10.60 -6.38 -6.59
CA ALA A 145 9.17 -6.53 -6.34
C ALA A 145 8.37 -5.28 -6.74
N PHE A 146 8.89 -4.09 -6.45
CA PHE A 146 8.24 -2.85 -6.83
C PHE A 146 8.22 -2.64 -8.35
N ALA A 147 9.33 -2.95 -9.05
CA ALA A 147 9.39 -2.89 -10.50
C ALA A 147 8.40 -3.88 -11.15
N ALA A 148 8.28 -5.09 -10.58
CA ALA A 148 7.29 -6.07 -11.01
C ALA A 148 5.85 -5.56 -10.86
N ILE A 149 5.51 -4.90 -9.74
CA ILE A 149 4.18 -4.30 -9.53
C ILE A 149 3.92 -3.16 -10.53
N GLU A 150 4.92 -2.35 -10.84
CA GLU A 150 4.76 -1.28 -11.83
C GLU A 150 4.56 -1.82 -13.26
N ALA A 151 5.23 -2.92 -13.60
CA ALA A 151 4.98 -3.64 -14.85
C ALA A 151 3.57 -4.24 -14.87
N LEU A 152 3.16 -4.91 -13.79
CA LEU A 152 1.82 -5.45 -13.61
C LEU A 152 0.75 -4.36 -13.75
N THR A 153 0.96 -3.17 -13.16
CA THR A 153 0.04 -2.04 -13.27
C THR A 153 -0.25 -1.66 -14.71
N ARG A 154 0.80 -1.58 -15.54
CA ARG A 154 0.64 -1.27 -16.97
C ARG A 154 -0.10 -2.35 -17.73
N ALA A 155 0.19 -3.62 -17.45
CA ALA A 155 -0.50 -4.75 -18.07
C ALA A 155 -1.99 -4.76 -17.70
N LEU A 156 -2.29 -4.67 -16.39
CA LEU A 156 -3.68 -4.69 -15.92
C LEU A 156 -4.47 -3.46 -16.38
N ALA A 157 -3.85 -2.30 -16.59
CA ALA A 157 -4.53 -1.13 -17.15
C ALA A 157 -5.04 -1.39 -18.58
N VAL A 158 -4.38 -2.28 -19.33
CA VAL A 158 -4.83 -2.71 -20.66
C VAL A 158 -5.88 -3.82 -20.55
N GLU A 159 -5.65 -4.80 -19.69
CA GLU A 159 -6.49 -6.00 -19.57
C GLU A 159 -7.86 -5.72 -18.92
N LEU A 160 -7.91 -4.79 -17.97
CA LEU A 160 -9.09 -4.52 -17.15
C LEU A 160 -9.89 -3.27 -17.59
N GLY A 161 -9.48 -2.61 -18.67
CA GLY A 161 -10.22 -1.42 -19.14
C GLY A 161 -11.73 -1.71 -19.29
N PRO A 162 -12.61 -0.80 -18.87
CA PRO A 162 -12.42 0.61 -18.54
C PRO A 162 -12.02 0.92 -17.07
N GLN A 163 -11.79 -0.09 -16.23
CA GLN A 163 -11.27 0.12 -14.88
C GLN A 163 -9.86 0.71 -14.95
N ARG A 164 -9.54 1.64 -14.05
CA ARG A 164 -8.24 2.29 -14.02
C ARG A 164 -7.29 1.55 -13.08
N VAL A 165 -6.06 1.31 -13.52
CA VAL A 165 -5.04 0.68 -12.68
C VAL A 165 -3.86 1.64 -12.55
N ASN A 166 -3.47 1.95 -11.32
CA ASN A 166 -2.47 2.97 -10.99
C ASN A 166 -1.42 2.44 -10.01
N THR A 167 -0.27 3.08 -10.00
CA THR A 167 0.75 2.91 -8.97
C THR A 167 1.13 4.24 -8.37
N ILE A 168 1.18 4.30 -7.05
CA ILE A 168 1.78 5.42 -6.31
C ILE A 168 3.19 5.00 -5.91
N ARG A 169 4.16 5.85 -6.22
CA ARG A 169 5.57 5.69 -5.88
C ARG A 169 5.97 6.74 -4.85
N PRO A 170 5.72 6.52 -3.56
CA PRO A 170 6.17 7.46 -2.54
C PRO A 170 7.70 7.50 -2.45
N GLY A 171 8.22 8.66 -2.06
CA GLY A 171 9.59 8.80 -1.59
C GLY A 171 9.76 8.27 -0.16
N TYR A 172 10.81 8.72 0.52
CA TYR A 172 10.96 8.46 1.95
C TYR A 172 9.80 9.09 2.73
N THR A 173 9.01 8.24 3.36
CA THR A 173 7.83 8.64 4.14
C THR A 173 8.05 8.25 5.60
N ASP A 174 7.89 9.18 6.51
CA ASP A 174 7.99 8.95 7.96
C ASP A 174 6.74 8.19 8.41
N SER A 175 6.88 6.90 8.56
CA SER A 175 5.79 5.99 8.90
C SER A 175 6.27 4.89 9.84
N GLU A 176 5.33 4.11 10.35
CA GLU A 176 5.63 2.96 11.21
C GLU A 176 6.52 1.90 10.54
N MET A 177 6.75 1.99 9.23
CA MET A 177 7.67 1.10 8.52
C MET A 177 9.09 1.15 9.10
N TRP A 178 9.48 2.25 9.75
CA TRP A 178 10.80 2.46 10.34
C TRP A 178 10.87 2.09 11.83
N GLN A 179 9.84 1.43 12.40
CA GLN A 179 9.80 1.05 13.83
C GLN A 179 10.90 0.07 14.25
N PHE A 180 11.53 -0.62 13.30
CA PHE A 180 12.68 -1.50 13.57
C PHE A 180 13.98 -0.71 13.86
N LEU A 181 14.02 0.59 13.57
CA LEU A 181 15.11 1.49 13.90
C LEU A 181 14.92 2.07 15.30
N SER A 182 16.00 2.26 16.05
CA SER A 182 15.98 3.04 17.29
C SER A 182 15.66 4.52 16.98
N ASP A 183 15.25 5.27 18.00
CA ASP A 183 14.92 6.71 17.84
C ASP A 183 16.10 7.50 17.26
N GLY A 184 17.33 7.26 17.75
CA GLY A 184 18.54 7.89 17.20
C GLY A 184 18.78 7.52 15.72
N GLN A 185 18.56 6.27 15.34
CA GLN A 185 18.70 5.83 13.94
C GLN A 185 17.63 6.47 13.04
N ARG A 186 16.40 6.66 13.54
CA ARG A 186 15.35 7.37 12.81
C ARG A 186 15.69 8.84 12.60
N ASP A 187 16.24 9.50 13.62
CA ASP A 187 16.64 10.90 13.51
C ASP A 187 17.83 11.07 12.55
N ASP A 188 18.76 10.12 12.54
CA ASP A 188 19.85 10.08 11.55
C ASP A 188 19.30 9.87 10.13
N LEU A 189 18.31 8.99 9.96
CA LEU A 189 17.65 8.78 8.67
C LEU A 189 16.95 10.06 8.22
N ARG A 190 16.18 10.73 9.10
CA ARG A 190 15.49 11.99 8.79
C ARG A 190 16.47 13.06 8.35
N ARG A 191 17.59 13.24 9.05
CA ARG A 191 18.64 14.21 8.69
C ARG A 191 19.23 13.90 7.32
N ARG A 192 19.70 12.65 7.09
CA ARG A 192 20.28 12.24 5.80
C ARG A 192 19.31 12.42 4.62
N VAL A 193 18.05 12.09 4.82
CA VAL A 193 17.01 12.27 3.78
C VAL A 193 16.75 13.75 3.54
N ALA A 194 16.66 14.57 4.59
CA ALA A 194 16.50 16.01 4.47
C ALA A 194 17.66 16.66 3.72
N ASP A 195 18.89 16.22 3.97
CA ASP A 195 20.08 16.75 3.28
C ASP A 195 20.12 16.34 1.80
N ALA A 196 19.65 15.13 1.50
CA ALA A 196 19.68 14.59 0.12
C ALA A 196 18.51 15.04 -0.77
N LEU A 197 17.40 15.49 -0.17
CA LEU A 197 16.20 15.86 -0.94
C LEU A 197 16.08 17.38 -1.11
N PRO A 198 15.67 17.86 -2.31
CA PRO A 198 15.36 19.28 -2.51
C PRO A 198 14.30 19.81 -1.54
N ALA A 199 13.31 18.99 -1.16
CA ALA A 199 12.27 19.34 -0.21
C ALA A 199 12.75 19.45 1.24
N ARG A 200 14.01 19.09 1.54
CA ARG A 200 14.64 19.16 2.88
C ARG A 200 13.85 18.45 3.98
N ARG A 201 13.01 17.46 3.64
CA ARG A 201 12.21 16.70 4.61
C ARG A 201 11.78 15.34 4.06
N MET A 202 11.46 14.42 4.95
CA MET A 202 10.68 13.23 4.61
C MET A 202 9.22 13.62 4.33
N GLY A 203 8.53 12.80 3.51
CA GLY A 203 7.07 12.86 3.38
C GLY A 203 6.38 12.36 4.64
N THR A 204 5.09 12.65 4.76
CA THR A 204 4.21 12.08 5.78
C THR A 204 3.23 11.09 5.15
N PRO A 205 2.67 10.14 5.92
CA PRO A 205 1.66 9.19 5.42
C PRO A 205 0.40 9.87 4.90
N GLU A 206 0.07 11.05 5.42
CA GLU A 206 -1.09 11.82 5.03
C GLU A 206 -0.91 12.33 3.60
N VAL A 207 -1.72 11.81 2.69
CA VAL A 207 -1.85 12.39 1.35
C VAL A 207 -2.63 13.68 1.50
N SER A 208 -1.92 14.81 1.63
CA SER A 208 -2.59 16.11 1.63
C SER A 208 -3.23 16.36 0.26
N PRO A 209 -4.54 16.57 0.18
CA PRO A 209 -5.20 16.95 -1.07
C PRO A 209 -4.98 18.43 -1.42
N THR A 210 -4.10 19.12 -0.70
CA THR A 210 -3.84 20.56 -0.97
C THR A 210 -3.02 20.67 -2.25
N PRO A 211 -3.57 21.25 -3.34
CA PRO A 211 -2.76 21.59 -4.50
C PRO A 211 -1.67 22.57 -4.06
N PRO A 212 -0.50 22.56 -4.70
CA PRO A 212 0.51 23.56 -4.42
C PRO A 212 -0.13 24.93 -4.60
N SER A 213 -0.07 25.75 -3.55
CA SER A 213 -0.41 27.17 -3.67
C SER A 213 0.48 27.77 -4.76
N SER A 214 -0.16 28.26 -5.79
CA SER A 214 0.44 29.04 -6.88
C SER A 214 1.26 30.21 -6.37
#